data_3f9abdab2f502d31fe8a540088a0627e
#
_entry.id   3f9abdab2f502d31fe8a540088a0627e
#
_cell.length_a   1.000
_cell.length_b   1.000
_cell.length_c   1.000
_cell.angle_alpha   90.00
_cell.angle_beta   90.00
_cell.angle_gamma   90.00
#
_symmetry.space_group_name_H-M   'P 1'
#
loop_
_entity.id
_entity.type
_entity.pdbx_description
1 polymer ?
#
loop_
_entity_poly.entity_id
_entity_poly.type
_entity_poly.pdbx_seq_one_letter_code
_entity_poly.pdbx_strand_id
1 'polypeptide(L)'
;MSVDRVMLLIDADNVSVDVIEQAVEWVGKHYGGPHVRRAYCTAESAVQHQQLFKRLSIRPMVNLAAGKNSTDIALAIDAIDLAIVERPAVMVIASSDSDFAPLVSRLREKGCRVVGIGQQGKTGDETQTVYDDYEVIA
;
A
#
# COMPACT_ATOMS: atom_id res chain seq x y z
N MET A 1 -14.50 -5.41 -22.93
CA MET A 1 -13.53 -6.07 -22.04
C MET A 1 -13.26 -5.17 -20.86
N SER A 2 -13.49 -5.67 -19.67
CA SER A 2 -13.20 -4.90 -18.47
C SER A 2 -11.71 -4.97 -18.13
N VAL A 3 -11.16 -3.84 -17.74
CA VAL A 3 -9.81 -3.77 -17.22
C VAL A 3 -9.91 -3.90 -15.70
N ASP A 4 -9.19 -4.83 -15.13
CA ASP A 4 -9.19 -5.02 -13.68
C ASP A 4 -8.62 -3.78 -13.01
N ARG A 5 -9.32 -3.31 -12.00
CA ARG A 5 -8.84 -2.17 -11.22
C ARG A 5 -7.82 -2.66 -10.21
N VAL A 6 -6.69 -2.00 -10.19
CA VAL A 6 -5.58 -2.29 -9.29
C VAL A 6 -5.27 -1.02 -8.49
N MET A 7 -5.15 -1.19 -7.19
CA MET A 7 -4.84 -0.08 -6.29
C MET A 7 -3.54 -0.35 -5.55
N LEU A 8 -2.75 0.69 -5.36
CA LEU A 8 -1.49 0.62 -4.61
C LEU A 8 -1.57 1.60 -3.45
N LEU A 9 -1.54 1.06 -2.24
CA LEU A 9 -1.53 1.83 -1.00
C LEU A 9 -0.19 1.63 -0.31
N ILE A 10 0.47 2.72 0.00
CA ILE A 10 1.85 2.71 0.51
C ILE A 10 1.90 3.26 1.93
N ASP A 11 2.47 2.48 2.84
CA ASP A 11 2.74 2.90 4.21
C ASP A 11 4.07 3.68 4.20
N ALA A 12 4.00 4.92 3.78
CA ALA A 12 5.19 5.70 3.39
C ALA A 12 6.11 6.08 4.54
N ASP A 13 5.60 6.07 5.78
CA ASP A 13 6.43 6.36 6.95
C ASP A 13 7.25 5.16 7.39
N ASN A 14 6.91 3.96 6.90
CA ASN A 14 7.54 2.70 7.32
C ASN A 14 8.23 1.96 6.18
N VAL A 15 8.35 2.56 5.01
CA VAL A 15 9.10 1.99 3.90
C VAL A 15 10.04 3.04 3.32
N SER A 16 11.16 2.59 2.77
CA SER A 16 12.14 3.49 2.19
C SER A 16 11.69 4.01 0.82
N VAL A 17 12.34 5.08 0.36
CA VAL A 17 12.12 5.62 -0.98
C VAL A 17 12.36 4.55 -2.04
N ASP A 18 13.41 3.75 -1.87
CA ASP A 18 13.72 2.67 -2.81
C ASP A 18 12.61 1.65 -2.90
N VAL A 19 11.99 1.32 -1.77
CA VAL A 19 10.86 0.38 -1.75
C VAL A 19 9.67 0.99 -2.47
N ILE A 20 9.41 2.28 -2.30
CA ILE A 20 8.31 2.96 -2.99
C ILE A 20 8.52 2.90 -4.51
N GLU A 21 9.72 3.23 -4.98
CA GLU A 21 10.03 3.18 -6.42
C GLU A 21 9.89 1.78 -6.98
N GLN A 22 10.44 0.80 -6.29
CA GLN A 22 10.36 -0.59 -6.73
C GLN A 22 8.94 -1.14 -6.68
N ALA A 23 8.15 -0.71 -5.70
CA ALA A 23 6.74 -1.14 -5.60
C ALA A 23 5.93 -0.65 -6.81
N VAL A 24 6.09 0.62 -7.17
CA VAL A 24 5.39 1.18 -8.34
C VAL A 24 5.82 0.44 -9.61
N GLU A 25 7.11 0.18 -9.77
CA GLU A 25 7.63 -0.54 -10.93
C GLU A 25 7.10 -1.98 -10.97
N TRP A 26 7.13 -2.66 -9.84
CA TRP A 26 6.66 -4.05 -9.75
C TRP A 26 5.18 -4.17 -10.11
N VAL A 27 4.34 -3.27 -9.58
CA VAL A 27 2.91 -3.27 -9.89
C VAL A 27 2.71 -2.97 -11.38
N GLY A 28 3.48 -2.04 -11.93
CA GLY A 28 3.41 -1.72 -13.36
C GLY A 28 3.70 -2.91 -14.25
N LYS A 29 4.68 -3.72 -13.87
CA LYS A 29 5.06 -4.91 -14.65
C LYS A 29 4.06 -6.05 -14.54
N HIS A 30 3.47 -6.24 -13.35
CA HIS A 30 2.64 -7.41 -13.09
C HIS A 30 1.15 -7.17 -13.34
N TYR A 31 0.69 -5.94 -13.19
CA TYR A 31 -0.73 -5.62 -13.27
C TYR A 31 -1.04 -4.43 -14.17
N GLY A 32 -0.02 -3.86 -14.82
CA GLY A 32 -0.18 -2.58 -15.50
C GLY A 32 -0.18 -1.43 -14.50
N GLY A 33 -0.40 -0.22 -14.93
CA GLY A 33 -0.40 0.92 -14.02
C GLY A 33 -1.58 0.88 -13.05
N PRO A 34 -1.35 1.04 -11.75
CA PRO A 34 -2.47 1.06 -10.81
C PRO A 34 -3.33 2.30 -11.02
N HIS A 35 -4.66 2.14 -10.88
CA HIS A 35 -5.61 3.23 -11.06
C HIS A 35 -5.61 4.19 -9.86
N VAL A 36 -5.27 3.67 -8.69
CA VAL A 36 -5.16 4.45 -7.45
C VAL A 36 -3.76 4.24 -6.90
N ARG A 37 -3.07 5.34 -6.60
CA ARG A 37 -1.73 5.31 -6.00
C ARG A 37 -1.73 6.30 -4.85
N ARG A 38 -1.72 5.82 -3.63
CA ARG A 38 -1.79 6.66 -2.43
C ARG A 38 -0.69 6.29 -1.45
N ALA A 39 -0.03 7.31 -0.90
CA ALA A 39 0.99 7.15 0.13
C ALA A 39 0.49 7.79 1.41
N TYR A 40 0.45 7.01 2.48
CA TYR A 40 -0.04 7.47 3.78
C TYR A 40 1.15 7.90 4.61
N CYS A 41 1.17 9.18 4.99
CA CYS A 41 2.36 9.78 5.56
C CYS A 41 2.03 10.98 6.45
N THR A 42 3.04 11.45 7.18
CA THR A 42 2.97 12.70 7.90
C THR A 42 3.17 13.87 6.95
N ALA A 43 2.84 15.09 7.41
CA ALA A 43 3.06 16.29 6.63
C ALA A 43 4.55 16.47 6.30
N GLU A 44 5.43 16.17 7.24
CA GLU A 44 6.88 16.29 7.03
C GLU A 44 7.36 15.34 5.92
N SER A 45 6.92 14.10 5.95
CA SER A 45 7.26 13.13 4.90
C SER A 45 6.74 13.56 3.54
N ALA A 46 5.52 14.09 3.48
CA ALA A 46 4.94 14.55 2.24
C ALA A 46 5.77 15.66 1.60
N VAL A 47 6.25 16.62 2.41
CA VAL A 47 7.10 17.70 1.93
C VAL A 47 8.46 17.15 1.52
N GLN A 48 9.05 16.29 2.34
CA GLN A 48 10.38 15.73 2.10
C GLN A 48 10.41 14.93 0.80
N HIS A 49 9.34 14.18 0.49
CA HIS A 49 9.30 13.29 -0.66
C HIS A 49 8.39 13.77 -1.78
N GLN A 50 8.05 15.07 -1.79
CA GLN A 50 7.11 15.60 -2.77
C GLN A 50 7.52 15.38 -4.21
N GLN A 51 8.82 15.45 -4.51
CA GLN A 51 9.29 15.23 -5.89
C GLN A 51 9.09 13.79 -6.32
N LEU A 52 9.35 12.86 -5.42
CA LEU A 52 9.11 11.45 -5.68
C LEU A 52 7.63 11.18 -5.98
N PHE A 53 6.75 11.72 -5.13
CA PHE A 53 5.32 11.52 -5.30
C PHE A 53 4.80 12.13 -6.60
N LYS A 54 5.30 13.31 -6.97
CA LYS A 54 4.95 13.93 -8.25
C LYS A 54 5.42 13.08 -9.43
N ARG A 55 6.65 12.61 -9.38
CA ARG A 55 7.24 11.82 -10.46
C ARG A 55 6.51 10.50 -10.68
N LEU A 56 6.11 9.84 -9.60
CA LEU A 56 5.44 8.55 -9.66
C LEU A 56 3.92 8.65 -9.68
N SER A 57 3.37 9.85 -9.73
CA SER A 57 1.92 10.09 -9.71
C SER A 57 1.25 9.48 -8.49
N ILE A 58 1.89 9.62 -7.35
CA ILE A 58 1.37 9.14 -6.07
C ILE A 58 0.69 10.29 -5.34
N ARG A 59 -0.52 10.07 -4.87
CA ARG A 59 -1.26 11.04 -4.08
C ARG A 59 -0.89 10.88 -2.61
N PRO A 60 -0.28 11.90 -1.98
CA PRO A 60 -0.02 11.82 -0.55
C PRO A 60 -1.31 12.01 0.24
N MET A 61 -1.55 11.10 1.16
CA MET A 61 -2.67 11.15 2.10
C MET A 61 -2.09 11.56 3.44
N VAL A 62 -2.07 12.87 3.68
CA VAL A 62 -1.37 13.44 4.83
C VAL A 62 -2.22 13.34 6.08
N ASN A 63 -1.64 12.78 7.12
CA ASN A 63 -2.25 12.71 8.43
C ASN A 63 -1.53 13.69 9.37
N LEU A 64 -2.25 14.68 9.85
CA LEU A 64 -1.70 15.71 10.73
C LEU A 64 -1.76 15.32 12.20
N ALA A 65 -2.55 14.31 12.55
CA ALA A 65 -2.67 13.86 13.92
C ALA A 65 -1.38 13.20 14.39
N ALA A 66 -0.88 13.61 15.53
CA ALA A 66 0.37 13.12 16.08
C ALA A 66 0.14 11.85 16.90
N GLY A 67 -0.09 10.72 16.25
CA GLY A 67 -0.20 9.44 16.91
C GLY A 67 0.70 8.43 16.25
N LYS A 68 1.29 7.54 17.04
CA LYS A 68 2.26 6.56 16.55
C LYS A 68 1.69 5.66 15.44
N ASN A 69 0.38 5.36 15.52
CA ASN A 69 -0.28 4.45 14.57
C ASN A 69 -1.29 5.16 13.68
N SER A 70 -1.31 6.48 13.67
CA SER A 70 -2.35 7.21 12.95
C SER A 70 -2.27 7.01 11.44
N THR A 71 -1.07 6.86 10.90
CA THR A 71 -0.87 6.62 9.47
C THR A 71 -1.39 5.24 9.07
N ASP A 72 -1.11 4.22 9.88
CA ASP A 72 -1.58 2.86 9.68
C ASP A 72 -3.11 2.78 9.70
N ILE A 73 -3.71 3.46 10.66
CA ILE A 73 -5.17 3.50 10.80
C ILE A 73 -5.79 4.19 9.59
N ALA A 74 -5.20 5.29 9.14
CA ALA A 74 -5.69 6.01 7.95
C ALA A 74 -5.63 5.12 6.71
N LEU A 75 -4.54 4.38 6.53
CA LEU A 75 -4.42 3.43 5.41
C LEU A 75 -5.51 2.36 5.50
N ALA A 76 -5.72 1.79 6.67
CA ALA A 76 -6.70 0.71 6.86
C ALA A 76 -8.12 1.18 6.58
N ILE A 77 -8.50 2.35 7.07
CA ILE A 77 -9.82 2.93 6.84
C ILE A 77 -10.03 3.15 5.35
N ASP A 78 -9.06 3.76 4.69
CA ASP A 78 -9.16 4.09 3.28
C ASP A 78 -9.21 2.82 2.42
N ALA A 79 -8.43 1.81 2.77
CA ALA A 79 -8.44 0.53 2.06
C ALA A 79 -9.81 -0.13 2.08
N ILE A 80 -10.46 -0.15 3.23
CA ILE A 80 -11.81 -0.72 3.36
C ILE A 80 -12.82 0.10 2.57
N ASP A 81 -12.77 1.42 2.67
CA ASP A 81 -13.67 2.31 1.95
C ASP A 81 -13.51 2.11 0.43
N LEU A 82 -12.29 2.09 -0.06
CA LEU A 82 -12.00 1.86 -1.48
C LEU A 82 -12.48 0.48 -1.93
N ALA A 83 -12.29 -0.54 -1.11
CA ALA A 83 -12.74 -1.89 -1.45
C ALA A 83 -14.26 -1.96 -1.62
N ILE A 84 -15.01 -1.24 -0.78
CA ILE A 84 -16.47 -1.21 -0.84
C ILE A 84 -16.96 -0.40 -2.05
N VAL A 85 -16.39 0.79 -2.23
CA VAL A 85 -16.86 1.75 -3.25
C VAL A 85 -16.38 1.37 -4.64
N GLU A 86 -15.11 1.07 -4.78
CA GLU A 86 -14.47 0.87 -6.09
C GLU A 86 -14.38 -0.60 -6.49
N ARG A 87 -14.48 -1.51 -5.56
CA ARG A 87 -14.40 -2.97 -5.77
C ARG A 87 -13.21 -3.36 -6.65
N PRO A 88 -11.97 -3.04 -6.23
CA PRO A 88 -10.80 -3.39 -7.02
C PRO A 88 -10.61 -4.89 -7.11
N ALA A 89 -10.08 -5.37 -8.22
CA ALA A 89 -9.72 -6.77 -8.38
C ALA A 89 -8.50 -7.10 -7.50
N VAL A 90 -7.55 -6.18 -7.45
CA VAL A 90 -6.30 -6.37 -6.70
C VAL A 90 -6.00 -5.10 -5.90
N MET A 91 -5.66 -5.30 -4.63
CA MET A 91 -5.14 -4.25 -3.78
C MET A 91 -3.73 -4.61 -3.35
N VAL A 92 -2.78 -3.75 -3.66
CA VAL A 92 -1.39 -3.93 -3.29
C VAL A 92 -1.08 -3.03 -2.11
N ILE A 93 -0.55 -3.60 -1.04
CA ILE A 93 -0.18 -2.87 0.17
C ILE A 93 1.33 -2.95 0.33
N ALA A 94 1.99 -1.81 0.23
CA ALA A 94 3.44 -1.72 0.41
C ALA A 94 3.72 -1.35 1.87
N SER A 95 4.01 -2.37 2.67
CA SER A 95 4.34 -2.23 4.09
C SER A 95 4.91 -3.54 4.62
N SER A 96 5.81 -3.45 5.59
CA SER A 96 6.32 -4.62 6.30
C SER A 96 5.65 -4.81 7.67
N ASP A 97 4.62 -4.04 7.97
CA ASP A 97 3.96 -4.05 9.27
C ASP A 97 2.97 -5.21 9.39
N SER A 98 3.17 -6.05 10.39
CA SER A 98 2.28 -7.19 10.67
C SER A 98 0.90 -6.77 11.17
N ASP A 99 0.77 -5.53 11.65
CA ASP A 99 -0.49 -5.04 12.19
C ASP A 99 -1.58 -4.90 11.13
N PHE A 100 -1.24 -5.01 9.85
CA PHE A 100 -2.23 -5.00 8.77
C PHE A 100 -2.92 -6.36 8.54
N ALA A 101 -2.57 -7.40 9.28
CA ALA A 101 -3.17 -8.71 9.10
C ALA A 101 -4.72 -8.70 9.19
N PRO A 102 -5.35 -8.01 10.16
CA PRO A 102 -6.80 -7.92 10.20
C PRO A 102 -7.40 -7.23 8.96
N LEU A 103 -6.73 -6.20 8.47
CA LEU A 103 -7.16 -5.50 7.26
C LEU A 103 -7.13 -6.44 6.07
N VAL A 104 -6.02 -7.14 5.89
CA VAL A 104 -5.83 -8.06 4.75
C VAL A 104 -6.88 -9.15 4.78
N SER A 105 -7.13 -9.74 5.94
CA SER A 105 -8.15 -10.78 6.10
C SER A 105 -9.53 -10.26 5.69
N ARG A 106 -9.87 -9.05 6.10
CA ARG A 106 -11.18 -8.47 5.77
C ARG A 106 -11.33 -8.17 4.28
N LEU A 107 -10.26 -7.68 3.66
CA LEU A 107 -10.27 -7.42 2.21
C LEU A 107 -10.46 -8.72 1.43
N ARG A 108 -9.79 -9.78 1.84
CA ARG A 108 -9.94 -11.09 1.21
C ARG A 108 -11.35 -11.63 1.35
N GLU A 109 -11.98 -11.45 2.50
CA GLU A 109 -13.37 -11.82 2.70
C GLU A 109 -14.32 -11.11 1.74
N LYS A 110 -13.95 -9.90 1.32
CA LYS A 110 -14.75 -9.13 0.36
C LYS A 110 -14.47 -9.54 -1.09
N GLY A 111 -13.63 -10.53 -1.31
CA GLY A 111 -13.32 -11.02 -2.64
C GLY A 111 -12.20 -10.25 -3.34
N CYS A 112 -11.51 -9.38 -2.64
CA CYS A 112 -10.37 -8.66 -3.19
C CYS A 112 -9.11 -9.50 -3.05
N ARG A 113 -8.33 -9.61 -4.13
CA ARG A 113 -7.01 -10.22 -4.05
C ARG A 113 -6.05 -9.22 -3.45
N VAL A 114 -5.36 -9.59 -2.38
CA VAL A 114 -4.46 -8.69 -1.67
C VAL A 114 -3.03 -9.15 -1.81
N VAL A 115 -2.19 -8.27 -2.34
CA VAL A 115 -0.77 -8.53 -2.55
C VAL A 115 0.02 -7.59 -1.64
N GLY A 116 0.98 -8.14 -0.94
CA GLY A 116 1.86 -7.36 -0.08
C GLY A 116 3.21 -7.13 -0.74
N ILE A 117 3.81 -5.99 -0.48
CA ILE A 117 5.19 -5.69 -0.85
C ILE A 117 5.90 -5.18 0.39
N GLY A 118 6.99 -5.83 0.75
CA GLY A 118 7.75 -5.45 1.93
C GLY A 118 9.23 -5.43 1.67
N GLN A 119 9.96 -4.87 2.61
CA GLN A 119 11.41 -4.73 2.52
C GLN A 119 12.10 -5.96 3.09
N GLN A 120 13.12 -6.42 2.37
CA GLN A 120 13.91 -7.55 2.82
C GLN A 120 14.52 -7.27 4.20
N GLY A 121 14.45 -8.28 5.08
CA GLY A 121 14.96 -8.18 6.43
C GLY A 121 14.02 -7.52 7.43
N LYS A 122 12.91 -6.97 6.96
CA LYS A 122 11.92 -6.31 7.83
C LYS A 122 10.57 -7.01 7.86
N THR A 123 10.37 -8.02 7.03
CA THR A 123 9.10 -8.71 6.93
C THR A 123 9.24 -10.14 7.40
N GLY A 124 8.52 -10.51 8.46
CA GLY A 124 8.50 -11.86 8.97
C GLY A 124 7.59 -12.79 8.17
N ASP A 125 7.78 -14.08 8.32
CA ASP A 125 6.99 -15.09 7.62
C ASP A 125 5.51 -14.97 7.93
N GLU A 126 5.16 -14.66 9.17
CA GLU A 126 3.76 -14.50 9.59
C GLU A 126 3.07 -13.38 8.85
N THR A 127 3.81 -12.28 8.60
CA THR A 127 3.27 -11.15 7.83
C THR A 127 3.01 -11.57 6.40
N GLN A 128 3.92 -12.31 5.80
CA GLN A 128 3.79 -12.71 4.40
C GLN A 128 2.62 -13.66 4.16
N THR A 129 2.38 -14.56 5.10
CA THR A 129 1.39 -15.64 4.90
C THR A 129 -0.06 -15.17 4.92
N VAL A 130 -0.34 -13.99 5.45
CA VAL A 130 -1.71 -13.48 5.50
C VAL A 130 -2.18 -12.99 4.12
N TYR A 131 -1.27 -12.59 3.26
CA TYR A 131 -1.57 -12.08 1.92
C TYR A 131 -1.82 -13.22 0.93
N ASP A 132 -2.53 -12.92 -0.15
CA ASP A 132 -2.67 -13.88 -1.25
C ASP A 132 -1.34 -14.11 -1.93
N ASP A 133 -0.53 -13.06 -2.02
CA ASP A 133 0.81 -13.11 -2.58
C ASP A 133 1.66 -12.03 -1.93
N TYR A 134 2.95 -12.23 -1.87
CA TYR A 134 3.83 -11.28 -1.20
C TYR A 134 5.17 -11.20 -1.92
N GLU A 135 5.59 -9.97 -2.23
CA GLU A 135 6.88 -9.71 -2.86
C GLU A 135 7.82 -9.02 -1.86
N VAL A 136 9.00 -9.56 -1.68
CA VAL A 136 10.03 -8.98 -0.82
C VAL A 136 11.04 -8.26 -1.70
N ILE A 137 11.21 -6.98 -1.44
CA ILE A 137 12.07 -6.09 -2.22
C ILE A 137 13.30 -5.72 -1.38
N ALA A 138 14.45 -5.73 -2.01
CA ALA A 138 15.71 -5.43 -1.36
C ALA A 138 15.79 -3.97 -0.88
#